data_1ff6f6a31bf34133ccf50fa19383f85f
#
_entry.id   1ff6f6a31bf34133ccf50fa19383f85f
#
_cell.length_a   1.000
_cell.length_b   1.000
_cell.length_c   1.000
_cell.angle_alpha   90.00
_cell.angle_beta   90.00
_cell.angle_gamma   90.00
#
_symmetry.space_group_name_H-M   'P 1'
#
loop_
_entity.id
_entity.type
_entity.pdbx_description
1 polymer ?
#
loop_
_entity_poly.entity_id
_entity_poly.type
_entity_poly.pdbx_seq_one_letter_code
_entity_poly.pdbx_strand_id
1 'polypeptide(L)'
;MTKQHLSFILVVALLAAFFSTSADSDRAFAWSNGGYSSDPFNPGYGTHVWIAQHALGWLPASEKQFITDNLAWYLYGTELPDNGQAQGGVGDTTKHHVYFFANGSLQDDAAAVRAREEYVKAEQAFGSGNLSDSAMHLGMVAHYVADVAVFGHVMGAATAWGAETHHSDYENYVLGRTQSYQDEFNSYLVYDGSLSSVSAYDTALAVARNTTFSANGNCTWMDQHYSWSDTTFRNRTGESLSIAANAVADVLHTFFTERVIPEFPSTAVFFVLALVVSVLFVYFRKAWIDKTLQ
;
A
#
# COMPACT_ATOMS: atom_id res chain seq x y z
N MET A 1 44.55 26.18 -36.45
CA MET A 1 43.38 25.23 -36.36
C MET A 1 42.68 25.28 -37.70
N THR A 2 42.51 24.15 -38.34
CA THR A 2 41.78 24.06 -39.61
C THR A 2 40.27 24.11 -39.34
N LYS A 3 39.44 24.57 -40.28
CA LYS A 3 37.97 24.62 -40.18
C LYS A 3 37.37 23.28 -39.78
N GLN A 4 37.98 22.16 -40.14
CA GLN A 4 37.58 20.82 -39.78
C GLN A 4 37.71 20.54 -38.27
N HIS A 5 38.77 21.02 -37.61
CA HIS A 5 38.95 20.84 -36.16
C HIS A 5 37.94 21.66 -35.36
N LEU A 6 37.57 22.86 -35.87
CA LEU A 6 36.56 23.68 -35.21
C LEU A 6 35.17 23.07 -35.31
N SER A 7 34.81 22.46 -36.47
CA SER A 7 33.53 21.76 -36.65
C SER A 7 33.44 20.51 -35.78
N PHE A 8 34.51 19.74 -35.62
CA PHE A 8 34.55 18.56 -34.75
C PHE A 8 34.38 18.93 -33.27
N ILE A 9 35.07 19.98 -32.82
CA ILE A 9 34.93 20.48 -31.43
C ILE A 9 33.49 20.97 -31.16
N LEU A 10 32.86 21.64 -32.13
CA LEU A 10 31.50 22.13 -31.99
C LEU A 10 30.48 20.97 -31.91
N VAL A 11 30.66 19.91 -32.70
CA VAL A 11 29.80 18.69 -32.64
C VAL A 11 29.98 17.96 -31.33
N VAL A 12 31.22 17.81 -30.85
CA VAL A 12 31.47 17.16 -29.54
C VAL A 12 30.90 17.99 -28.39
N ALA A 13 31.02 19.33 -28.45
CA ALA A 13 30.43 20.22 -27.43
C ALA A 13 28.88 20.18 -27.44
N LEU A 14 28.27 20.12 -28.64
CA LEU A 14 26.82 19.93 -28.78
C LEU A 14 26.36 18.57 -28.27
N LEU A 15 27.08 17.49 -28.57
CA LEU A 15 26.79 16.16 -28.03
C LEU A 15 26.98 16.13 -26.51
N ALA A 16 28.03 16.73 -25.96
CA ALA A 16 28.22 16.84 -24.52
C ALA A 16 27.12 17.68 -23.84
N ALA A 17 26.65 18.75 -24.48
CA ALA A 17 25.51 19.53 -24.00
C ALA A 17 24.20 18.74 -24.05
N PHE A 18 24.00 17.84 -25.03
CA PHE A 18 22.84 16.95 -25.08
C PHE A 18 22.88 15.86 -24.01
N PHE A 19 24.06 15.39 -23.62
CA PHE A 19 24.22 14.43 -22.53
C PHE A 19 24.24 15.06 -21.13
N SER A 20 24.47 16.37 -21.02
CA SER A 20 24.41 17.10 -19.74
C SER A 20 23.03 17.67 -19.40
N THR A 21 22.05 17.53 -20.28
CA THR A 21 20.62 17.73 -19.97
C THR A 21 19.89 16.42 -19.67
N SER A 22 20.59 15.40 -19.15
CA SER A 22 19.91 14.52 -18.22
C SER A 22 19.54 15.41 -17.05
N ALA A 23 18.37 16.04 -17.15
CA ALA A 23 17.66 16.54 -16.00
C ALA A 23 17.78 15.44 -14.95
N ASP A 24 18.31 15.75 -13.80
CA ASP A 24 17.95 15.04 -12.61
C ASP A 24 16.42 15.08 -12.64
N SER A 25 15.82 13.98 -13.10
CA SER A 25 14.41 13.76 -12.83
C SER A 25 14.39 13.77 -11.33
N ASP A 26 13.84 14.82 -10.74
CA ASP A 26 13.49 14.85 -9.34
C ASP A 26 12.79 13.50 -9.12
N ARG A 27 13.48 12.59 -8.42
CA ARG A 27 12.90 11.31 -8.05
C ARG A 27 11.78 11.67 -7.11
N ALA A 28 10.57 11.66 -7.61
CA ALA A 28 9.40 11.70 -6.76
C ALA A 28 9.53 10.48 -5.85
N PHE A 29 9.85 10.74 -4.61
CA PHE A 29 9.78 9.73 -3.56
C PHE A 29 8.34 9.75 -3.09
N ALA A 30 7.73 8.60 -2.96
CA ALA A 30 6.52 8.37 -2.21
C ALA A 30 6.67 8.82 -0.75
N TRP A 31 5.65 8.74 0.08
CA TRP A 31 5.78 9.03 1.52
C TRP A 31 7.15 8.56 2.03
N SER A 32 8.01 9.47 2.43
CA SER A 32 9.42 9.14 2.65
C SER A 32 9.61 8.02 3.70
N ASN A 33 10.51 7.08 3.39
CA ASN A 33 10.80 5.93 4.24
C ASN A 33 11.82 6.20 5.37
N GLY A 34 12.24 7.45 5.56
CA GLY A 34 13.23 7.79 6.58
C GLY A 34 14.64 7.26 6.31
N GLY A 35 14.93 6.92 5.07
CA GLY A 35 16.12 6.24 4.59
C GLY A 35 15.84 4.77 4.23
N TYR A 36 16.80 4.14 3.59
CA TYR A 36 16.70 2.76 3.14
C TYR A 36 17.52 1.84 4.01
N SER A 37 16.95 0.70 4.39
CA SER A 37 17.63 -0.37 5.08
C SER A 37 17.98 -1.51 4.12
N SER A 38 19.11 -2.16 4.35
CA SER A 38 19.43 -3.44 3.74
C SER A 38 19.16 -4.63 4.69
N ASP A 39 18.70 -4.34 5.90
CA ASP A 39 18.47 -5.31 6.96
C ASP A 39 16.99 -5.36 7.33
N PRO A 40 16.26 -6.44 6.99
CA PRO A 40 14.85 -6.59 7.34
C PRO A 40 14.55 -6.48 8.84
N PHE A 41 15.54 -6.77 9.70
CA PHE A 41 15.38 -6.66 11.16
C PHE A 41 15.63 -5.25 11.71
N ASN A 42 16.04 -4.33 10.85
CA ASN A 42 16.25 -2.93 11.20
C ASN A 42 15.75 -2.03 10.05
N PRO A 43 14.44 -2.08 9.72
CA PRO A 43 13.85 -1.25 8.67
C PRO A 43 13.99 0.23 8.99
N GLY A 44 14.12 1.07 7.97
CA GLY A 44 14.04 2.52 8.12
C GLY A 44 12.65 2.91 8.66
N TYR A 45 12.61 3.84 9.64
CA TYR A 45 11.33 4.29 10.16
C TYR A 45 10.92 5.62 9.51
N GLY A 46 9.99 5.55 8.60
CA GLY A 46 9.44 6.69 7.88
C GLY A 46 7.92 6.73 7.90
N THR A 47 7.34 7.56 7.05
CA THR A 47 5.89 7.77 7.00
C THR A 47 5.14 6.50 6.60
N HIS A 48 5.65 5.70 5.67
CA HIS A 48 5.05 4.41 5.31
C HIS A 48 5.00 3.43 6.48
N VAL A 49 6.12 3.31 7.22
CA VAL A 49 6.16 2.46 8.42
C VAL A 49 5.16 2.97 9.47
N TRP A 50 5.08 4.28 9.66
CA TRP A 50 4.15 4.91 10.59
C TRP A 50 2.68 4.59 10.22
N ILE A 51 2.28 4.76 8.94
CA ILE A 51 0.94 4.42 8.44
C ILE A 51 0.66 2.92 8.65
N ALA A 52 1.58 2.06 8.23
CA ALA A 52 1.46 0.61 8.31
C ALA A 52 1.31 0.12 9.76
N GLN A 53 2.05 0.68 10.72
CA GLN A 53 1.92 0.36 12.13
C GLN A 53 0.59 0.81 12.73
N HIS A 54 0.11 2.01 12.39
CA HIS A 54 -1.16 2.51 12.88
C HIS A 54 -2.34 1.70 12.35
N ALA A 55 -2.29 1.27 11.09
CA ALA A 55 -3.28 0.37 10.50
C ALA A 55 -3.43 -0.94 11.31
N LEU A 56 -2.31 -1.53 11.79
CA LEU A 56 -2.36 -2.72 12.65
C LEU A 56 -3.08 -2.47 13.98
N GLY A 57 -3.08 -1.23 14.48
CA GLY A 57 -3.75 -0.87 15.71
C GLY A 57 -5.26 -1.09 15.69
N TRP A 58 -5.87 -1.02 14.51
CA TRP A 58 -7.31 -1.13 14.29
C TRP A 58 -7.78 -2.55 14.00
N LEU A 59 -6.87 -3.48 13.71
CA LEU A 59 -7.20 -4.88 13.48
C LEU A 59 -7.52 -5.63 14.78
N PRO A 60 -8.46 -6.60 14.76
CA PRO A 60 -8.64 -7.55 15.83
C PRO A 60 -7.34 -8.30 16.17
N ALA A 61 -7.17 -8.67 17.44
CA ALA A 61 -5.95 -9.35 17.88
C ALA A 61 -5.67 -10.64 17.12
N SER A 62 -6.71 -11.41 16.77
CA SER A 62 -6.59 -12.65 15.99
C SER A 62 -6.10 -12.42 14.57
N GLU A 63 -6.41 -11.29 13.98
CA GLU A 63 -6.00 -10.95 12.62
C GLU A 63 -4.56 -10.41 12.59
N LYS A 64 -4.21 -9.51 13.49
CA LYS A 64 -2.88 -8.90 13.50
C LYS A 64 -1.76 -9.81 14.01
N GLN A 65 -2.06 -10.93 14.70
CA GLN A 65 -1.06 -11.81 15.31
C GLN A 65 -0.01 -12.27 14.29
N PHE A 66 -0.46 -12.70 13.13
CA PHE A 66 0.42 -13.14 12.03
C PHE A 66 1.44 -12.06 11.63
N ILE A 67 1.00 -10.79 11.44
CA ILE A 67 1.93 -9.70 11.11
C ILE A 67 2.79 -9.36 12.34
N THR A 68 2.23 -9.38 13.54
CA THR A 68 3.00 -9.09 14.77
C THR A 68 4.15 -10.08 14.93
N ASP A 69 3.94 -11.36 14.61
CA ASP A 69 4.97 -12.40 14.65
C ASP A 69 6.03 -12.22 13.54
N ASN A 70 5.72 -11.46 12.48
CA ASN A 70 6.59 -11.16 11.36
C ASN A 70 6.79 -9.65 11.15
N LEU A 71 6.68 -8.85 12.22
CA LEU A 71 6.59 -7.39 12.15
C LEU A 71 7.75 -6.74 11.41
N ALA A 72 8.97 -7.20 11.65
CA ALA A 72 10.14 -6.65 10.98
C ALA A 72 10.05 -6.76 9.45
N TRP A 73 9.61 -7.91 8.93
CA TRP A 73 9.42 -8.14 7.51
C TRP A 73 8.29 -7.30 6.93
N TYR A 74 7.18 -7.14 7.67
CA TYR A 74 6.08 -6.27 7.25
C TYR A 74 6.52 -4.82 7.13
N LEU A 75 7.22 -4.29 8.14
CA LEU A 75 7.71 -2.92 8.12
C LEU A 75 8.80 -2.72 7.06
N TYR A 76 9.71 -3.68 6.90
CA TYR A 76 10.70 -3.67 5.82
C TYR A 76 10.04 -3.66 4.44
N GLY A 77 8.96 -4.40 4.25
CA GLY A 77 8.19 -4.42 3.02
C GLY A 77 7.71 -3.03 2.59
N THR A 78 7.45 -2.13 3.54
CA THR A 78 7.02 -0.76 3.20
C THR A 78 8.09 0.11 2.54
N GLU A 79 9.36 -0.29 2.59
CA GLU A 79 10.46 0.43 1.92
C GLU A 79 10.71 -0.07 0.50
N LEU A 80 10.40 -1.33 0.22
CA LEU A 80 10.91 -2.05 -0.94
C LEU A 80 10.42 -1.53 -2.30
N PRO A 81 9.21 -0.98 -2.44
CA PRO A 81 8.80 -0.33 -3.67
C PRO A 81 9.74 0.80 -4.11
N ASP A 82 10.24 1.60 -3.18
CA ASP A 82 11.21 2.67 -3.44
C ASP A 82 12.66 2.19 -3.46
N ASN A 83 12.97 1.14 -2.71
CA ASN A 83 14.34 0.70 -2.46
C ASN A 83 14.76 -0.47 -3.36
N GLY A 84 15.06 -0.20 -4.63
CA GLY A 84 15.52 -1.21 -5.58
C GLY A 84 16.91 -1.78 -5.29
N GLN A 85 17.66 -1.23 -4.32
CA GLN A 85 18.98 -1.71 -3.93
C GLN A 85 18.94 -2.77 -2.83
N ALA A 86 17.83 -2.88 -2.11
CA ALA A 86 17.66 -3.81 -1.00
C ALA A 86 17.37 -5.23 -1.47
N GLN A 87 17.58 -6.21 -0.60
CA GLN A 87 17.15 -7.58 -0.84
C GLN A 87 15.62 -7.63 -0.96
N GLY A 88 15.12 -8.10 -2.09
CA GLY A 88 13.69 -8.09 -2.41
C GLY A 88 13.16 -6.75 -2.89
N GLY A 89 14.03 -5.74 -3.03
CA GLY A 89 13.67 -4.40 -3.48
C GLY A 89 13.13 -4.38 -4.90
N VAL A 90 12.15 -3.52 -5.14
CA VAL A 90 11.47 -3.33 -6.42
C VAL A 90 12.03 -2.11 -7.15
N GLY A 91 12.06 -0.96 -6.50
CA GLY A 91 12.60 0.29 -7.04
C GLY A 91 11.83 0.79 -8.26
N ASP A 92 10.51 0.61 -8.29
CA ASP A 92 9.67 0.97 -9.43
C ASP A 92 8.94 2.32 -9.24
N THR A 93 9.66 3.32 -8.77
CA THR A 93 9.16 4.67 -8.43
C THR A 93 8.28 5.32 -9.51
N THR A 94 8.32 4.84 -10.74
CA THR A 94 7.43 5.27 -11.83
C THR A 94 6.04 4.61 -11.78
N LYS A 95 5.76 3.75 -10.79
CA LYS A 95 4.50 3.00 -10.65
C LYS A 95 3.69 3.38 -9.41
N HIS A 96 4.03 4.47 -8.76
CA HIS A 96 3.44 4.89 -7.49
C HIS A 96 2.25 5.86 -7.65
N HIS A 97 1.66 5.93 -8.83
CA HIS A 97 0.60 6.89 -9.15
C HIS A 97 -0.70 6.23 -9.59
N VAL A 98 -1.79 6.97 -9.41
CA VAL A 98 -3.09 6.72 -10.03
C VAL A 98 -3.61 8.04 -10.60
N TYR A 99 -3.93 8.07 -11.88
CA TYR A 99 -4.41 9.27 -12.55
C TYR A 99 -5.85 9.13 -13.01
N PHE A 100 -6.60 10.21 -12.89
CA PHE A 100 -7.96 10.33 -13.41
C PHE A 100 -8.05 11.46 -14.41
N PHE A 101 -8.91 11.29 -15.42
CA PHE A 101 -9.37 12.41 -16.25
C PHE A 101 -10.26 13.36 -15.44
N ALA A 102 -10.42 14.61 -15.93
CA ALA A 102 -11.29 15.61 -15.28
C ALA A 102 -12.75 15.17 -15.12
N ASN A 103 -13.23 14.26 -15.97
CA ASN A 103 -14.58 13.68 -15.86
C ASN A 103 -14.68 12.54 -14.82
N GLY A 104 -13.60 12.25 -14.13
CA GLY A 104 -13.53 11.20 -13.11
C GLY A 104 -13.34 9.78 -13.64
N SER A 105 -13.18 9.58 -14.96
CA SER A 105 -12.78 8.27 -15.48
C SER A 105 -11.30 8.00 -15.22
N LEU A 106 -10.94 6.73 -15.07
CA LEU A 106 -9.57 6.29 -14.82
C LEU A 106 -8.69 6.57 -16.05
N GLN A 107 -7.51 7.12 -15.84
CA GLN A 107 -6.50 7.41 -16.88
C GLN A 107 -5.30 6.48 -16.77
N ASP A 108 -4.78 6.26 -15.54
CA ASP A 108 -3.67 5.36 -15.25
C ASP A 108 -3.86 4.79 -13.84
N ASP A 109 -3.60 3.49 -13.64
CA ASP A 109 -3.84 2.75 -12.41
C ASP A 109 -2.58 2.04 -11.87
N ALA A 110 -1.40 2.55 -12.20
CA ALA A 110 -0.14 1.85 -11.96
C ALA A 110 0.03 1.39 -10.50
N ALA A 111 -0.19 2.25 -9.51
CA ALA A 111 -0.09 1.88 -8.09
C ALA A 111 -1.14 0.85 -7.66
N ALA A 112 -2.37 0.94 -8.17
CA ALA A 112 -3.42 -0.02 -7.87
C ALA A 112 -3.09 -1.42 -8.44
N VAL A 113 -2.53 -1.48 -9.64
CA VAL A 113 -2.03 -2.74 -10.23
C VAL A 113 -0.92 -3.32 -9.37
N ARG A 114 0.03 -2.51 -8.92
CA ARG A 114 1.12 -2.96 -8.06
C ARG A 114 0.62 -3.46 -6.71
N ALA A 115 -0.31 -2.75 -6.07
CA ALA A 115 -0.93 -3.20 -4.82
C ALA A 115 -1.56 -4.60 -4.96
N ARG A 116 -2.29 -4.83 -6.05
CA ARG A 116 -2.88 -6.16 -6.35
C ARG A 116 -1.82 -7.23 -6.59
N GLU A 117 -0.78 -6.92 -7.36
CA GLU A 117 0.29 -7.88 -7.66
C GLU A 117 1.01 -8.33 -6.39
N GLU A 118 1.32 -7.39 -5.49
CA GLU A 118 1.97 -7.70 -4.22
C GLU A 118 1.01 -8.44 -3.26
N TYR A 119 -0.28 -8.13 -3.28
CA TYR A 119 -1.30 -8.86 -2.53
C TYR A 119 -1.35 -10.34 -2.96
N VAL A 120 -1.36 -10.62 -4.27
CA VAL A 120 -1.35 -12.00 -4.79
C VAL A 120 -0.06 -12.74 -4.38
N LYS A 121 1.09 -12.07 -4.37
CA LYS A 121 2.34 -12.67 -3.88
C LYS A 121 2.27 -12.97 -2.39
N ALA A 122 1.69 -12.07 -1.58
CA ALA A 122 1.46 -12.32 -0.16
C ALA A 122 0.60 -13.57 0.07
N GLU A 123 -0.48 -13.74 -0.71
CA GLU A 123 -1.32 -14.94 -0.66
C GLU A 123 -0.57 -16.22 -1.02
N GLN A 124 0.23 -16.19 -2.08
CA GLN A 124 1.03 -17.33 -2.51
C GLN A 124 2.10 -17.72 -1.48
N ALA A 125 2.78 -16.73 -0.90
CA ALA A 125 3.76 -16.94 0.15
C ALA A 125 3.10 -17.53 1.41
N PHE A 126 1.94 -17.00 1.82
CA PHE A 126 1.16 -17.52 2.94
C PHE A 126 0.74 -18.97 2.71
N GLY A 127 0.18 -19.26 1.53
CA GLY A 127 -0.28 -20.61 1.15
C GLY A 127 0.87 -21.65 1.09
N SER A 128 2.11 -21.20 0.85
CA SER A 128 3.30 -22.05 0.89
C SER A 128 3.95 -22.16 2.27
N GLY A 129 3.43 -21.46 3.28
CA GLY A 129 3.98 -21.42 4.64
C GLY A 129 5.17 -20.47 4.82
N ASN A 130 5.50 -19.65 3.82
CA ASN A 130 6.54 -18.62 3.93
C ASN A 130 5.94 -17.33 4.52
N LEU A 131 5.79 -17.32 5.85
CA LEU A 131 5.06 -16.28 6.56
C LEU A 131 5.78 -14.93 6.56
N SER A 132 7.11 -14.94 6.61
CA SER A 132 7.91 -13.71 6.56
C SER A 132 7.81 -13.01 5.21
N ASP A 133 7.86 -13.78 4.12
CA ASP A 133 7.73 -13.27 2.76
C ASP A 133 6.30 -12.73 2.51
N SER A 134 5.29 -13.45 3.03
CA SER A 134 3.91 -12.98 3.00
C SER A 134 3.74 -11.63 3.70
N ALA A 135 4.28 -11.49 4.92
CA ALA A 135 4.25 -10.23 5.66
C ALA A 135 4.99 -9.10 4.92
N MET A 136 6.14 -9.39 4.32
CA MET A 136 6.89 -8.44 3.52
C MET A 136 6.07 -7.93 2.32
N HIS A 137 5.42 -8.82 1.58
CA HIS A 137 4.55 -8.41 0.48
C HIS A 137 3.34 -7.61 0.95
N LEU A 138 2.76 -7.89 2.13
CA LEU A 138 1.71 -7.04 2.71
C LEU A 138 2.23 -5.65 3.08
N GLY A 139 3.49 -5.53 3.48
CA GLY A 139 4.15 -4.22 3.64
C GLY A 139 4.23 -3.45 2.32
N MET A 140 4.58 -4.11 1.21
CA MET A 140 4.58 -3.49 -0.12
C MET A 140 3.17 -3.06 -0.55
N VAL A 141 2.13 -3.85 -0.25
CA VAL A 141 0.74 -3.45 -0.48
C VAL A 141 0.40 -2.18 0.29
N ALA A 142 0.78 -2.12 1.58
CA ALA A 142 0.55 -0.93 2.41
C ALA A 142 1.21 0.32 1.83
N HIS A 143 2.41 0.18 1.26
CA HIS A 143 3.11 1.26 0.56
C HIS A 143 2.28 1.80 -0.61
N TYR A 144 1.96 0.97 -1.63
CA TYR A 144 1.25 1.43 -2.83
C TYR A 144 -0.15 2.00 -2.53
N VAL A 145 -0.84 1.48 -1.50
CA VAL A 145 -2.13 2.02 -1.07
C VAL A 145 -1.96 3.38 -0.38
N ALA A 146 -0.90 3.55 0.42
CA ALA A 146 -0.64 4.80 1.12
C ALA A 146 -0.14 5.91 0.20
N ASP A 147 0.66 5.59 -0.82
CA ASP A 147 1.21 6.56 -1.76
C ASP A 147 0.15 7.42 -2.41
N VAL A 148 -0.93 6.80 -2.87
CA VAL A 148 -1.99 7.51 -3.59
C VAL A 148 -2.85 8.40 -2.69
N ALA A 149 -2.56 8.48 -1.39
CA ALA A 149 -3.08 9.50 -0.49
C ALA A 149 -2.27 10.82 -0.56
N VAL A 150 -1.12 10.82 -1.22
CA VAL A 150 -0.32 12.02 -1.49
C VAL A 150 -0.81 12.70 -2.77
N PHE A 151 -1.01 14.02 -2.72
CA PHE A 151 -1.49 14.75 -3.89
C PHE A 151 -0.53 14.63 -5.10
N GLY A 152 0.77 14.54 -4.87
CA GLY A 152 1.77 14.37 -5.91
C GLY A 152 1.62 13.08 -6.72
N HIS A 153 1.10 12.01 -6.11
CA HIS A 153 0.88 10.73 -6.79
C HIS A 153 -0.42 10.64 -7.60
N VAL A 154 -1.25 11.67 -7.54
CA VAL A 154 -2.48 11.77 -8.36
C VAL A 154 -2.44 12.94 -9.34
N MET A 155 -1.32 13.69 -9.36
CA MET A 155 -1.03 14.78 -10.30
C MET A 155 0.08 14.34 -11.26
N GLY A 156 0.11 14.93 -12.45
CA GLY A 156 1.16 14.66 -13.43
C GLY A 156 1.01 15.56 -14.67
N ALA A 157 2.11 15.87 -15.35
CA ALA A 157 2.12 16.77 -16.50
C ALA A 157 1.15 16.38 -17.62
N ALA A 158 0.81 15.08 -17.74
CA ALA A 158 -0.14 14.57 -18.73
C ALA A 158 -1.59 14.47 -18.21
N THR A 159 -1.86 14.90 -16.97
CA THR A 159 -3.19 14.89 -16.36
C THR A 159 -3.88 16.24 -16.49
N ALA A 160 -5.18 16.29 -16.22
CA ALA A 160 -5.94 17.52 -16.14
C ALA A 160 -5.51 18.42 -14.95
N TRP A 161 -4.75 17.88 -14.01
CA TRP A 161 -4.31 18.53 -12.77
C TRP A 161 -2.95 19.23 -12.93
N GLY A 162 -2.17 18.87 -13.99
CA GLY A 162 -0.83 19.37 -14.22
C GLY A 162 0.23 18.68 -13.36
N ALA A 163 1.49 19.04 -13.57
CA ALA A 163 2.59 18.60 -12.71
C ALA A 163 2.48 19.29 -11.34
N GLU A 164 2.77 18.55 -10.28
CA GLU A 164 2.89 19.06 -8.91
C GLU A 164 4.22 19.86 -8.75
N THR A 165 4.31 20.70 -7.76
CA THR A 165 5.47 21.54 -7.48
C THR A 165 6.05 21.40 -6.07
N HIS A 166 5.32 20.76 -5.15
CA HIS A 166 5.71 20.66 -3.74
C HIS A 166 5.77 19.24 -3.19
N HIS A 167 5.83 18.23 -4.06
CA HIS A 167 5.79 16.82 -3.68
C HIS A 167 6.88 16.46 -2.66
N SER A 168 8.13 16.60 -3.03
CA SER A 168 9.26 16.24 -2.16
C SER A 168 9.30 17.07 -0.86
N ASP A 169 8.97 18.36 -0.93
CA ASP A 169 8.92 19.23 0.25
C ASP A 169 7.82 18.80 1.23
N TYR A 170 6.66 18.41 0.68
CA TYR A 170 5.53 17.92 1.46
C TYR A 170 5.88 16.64 2.20
N GLU A 171 6.41 15.67 1.49
CA GLU A 171 6.76 14.37 2.07
C GLU A 171 7.88 14.46 3.10
N ASN A 172 8.91 15.25 2.83
CA ASN A 172 10.00 15.48 3.78
C ASN A 172 9.52 16.17 5.06
N TYR A 173 8.56 17.10 4.94
CA TYR A 173 7.99 17.73 6.13
C TYR A 173 7.21 16.73 6.98
N VAL A 174 6.38 15.90 6.37
CA VAL A 174 5.60 14.85 7.05
C VAL A 174 6.54 13.81 7.66
N LEU A 175 7.57 13.37 6.92
CA LEU A 175 8.59 12.46 7.43
C LEU A 175 9.21 12.97 8.74
N GLY A 176 9.62 14.24 8.78
CA GLY A 176 10.20 14.83 9.99
C GLY A 176 9.29 14.79 11.22
N ARG A 177 7.99 14.45 11.06
CA ARG A 177 6.96 14.42 12.08
C ARG A 177 6.31 13.05 12.30
N THR A 178 6.68 12.08 11.51
CA THR A 178 6.24 10.68 11.63
C THR A 178 7.39 9.74 11.95
N GLN A 179 8.62 10.11 11.54
CA GLN A 179 9.81 9.34 11.90
C GLN A 179 10.06 9.38 13.41
N SER A 180 10.70 8.36 13.94
CA SER A 180 11.08 8.29 15.36
C SER A 180 9.90 8.44 16.33
N TYR A 181 8.72 7.98 15.92
CA TYR A 181 7.49 7.99 16.73
C TYR A 181 7.02 9.37 17.16
N GLN A 182 7.28 10.39 16.35
CA GLN A 182 6.72 11.71 16.56
C GLN A 182 5.18 11.65 16.52
N ASP A 183 4.52 12.45 17.32
CA ASP A 183 3.07 12.34 17.57
C ASP A 183 2.23 13.49 17.00
N GLU A 184 2.83 14.41 16.25
CA GLU A 184 2.13 15.58 15.70
C GLU A 184 0.87 15.19 14.91
N PHE A 185 0.96 14.15 14.08
CA PHE A 185 -0.16 13.67 13.26
C PHE A 185 -1.02 12.60 13.95
N ASN A 186 -0.64 12.09 15.12
CA ASN A 186 -1.45 11.08 15.84
C ASN A 186 -2.86 11.60 16.18
N SER A 187 -3.00 12.91 16.42
CA SER A 187 -4.30 13.52 16.72
C SER A 187 -5.29 13.50 15.55
N TYR A 188 -4.83 13.27 14.33
CA TYR A 188 -5.66 13.15 13.14
C TYR A 188 -6.07 11.71 12.84
N LEU A 189 -5.42 10.74 13.46
CA LEU A 189 -5.73 9.33 13.25
C LEU A 189 -7.06 8.98 13.90
N VAL A 190 -8.04 8.79 13.06
CA VAL A 190 -9.39 8.40 13.47
C VAL A 190 -9.74 7.09 12.78
N TYR A 191 -10.00 6.05 13.57
CA TYR A 191 -10.61 4.83 13.05
C TYR A 191 -12.03 5.14 12.59
N ASP A 192 -12.38 4.78 11.37
CA ASP A 192 -13.69 5.09 10.78
C ASP A 192 -14.85 4.25 11.35
N GLY A 193 -14.53 3.29 12.22
CA GLY A 193 -15.49 2.47 12.98
C GLY A 193 -15.87 1.15 12.30
N SER A 194 -15.28 0.84 11.14
CA SER A 194 -15.55 -0.40 10.41
C SER A 194 -14.28 -0.95 9.77
N LEU A 195 -14.22 -2.29 9.61
CA LEU A 195 -13.29 -2.96 8.73
C LEU A 195 -14.09 -3.55 7.57
N SER A 196 -13.69 -3.23 6.36
CA SER A 196 -14.40 -3.61 5.15
C SER A 196 -13.61 -4.65 4.36
N SER A 197 -14.32 -5.64 3.78
CA SER A 197 -13.70 -6.55 2.81
C SER A 197 -13.59 -5.87 1.46
N VAL A 198 -12.36 -5.56 1.05
CA VAL A 198 -12.04 -4.78 -0.14
C VAL A 198 -10.80 -5.32 -0.85
N SER A 199 -10.75 -5.27 -2.17
CA SER A 199 -9.53 -5.63 -2.88
C SER A 199 -8.45 -4.53 -2.73
N ALA A 200 -7.16 -4.91 -2.70
CA ALA A 200 -6.07 -3.95 -2.66
C ALA A 200 -6.10 -2.98 -3.86
N TYR A 201 -6.52 -3.46 -5.04
CA TYR A 201 -6.68 -2.66 -6.25
C TYR A 201 -7.77 -1.59 -6.09
N ASP A 202 -8.98 -2.00 -5.70
CA ASP A 202 -10.10 -1.06 -5.56
C ASP A 202 -9.86 -0.06 -4.43
N THR A 203 -9.19 -0.48 -3.37
CA THR A 203 -8.80 0.38 -2.25
C THR A 203 -7.84 1.48 -2.71
N ALA A 204 -6.78 1.14 -3.45
CA ALA A 204 -5.86 2.14 -3.99
C ALA A 204 -6.58 3.12 -4.93
N LEU A 205 -7.49 2.64 -5.79
CA LEU A 205 -8.32 3.51 -6.63
C LEU A 205 -9.24 4.43 -5.81
N ALA A 206 -9.85 3.93 -4.73
CA ALA A 206 -10.73 4.72 -3.88
C ALA A 206 -9.97 5.82 -3.14
N VAL A 207 -8.79 5.49 -2.58
CA VAL A 207 -7.89 6.48 -1.94
C VAL A 207 -7.47 7.53 -2.96
N ALA A 208 -6.97 7.13 -4.12
CA ALA A 208 -6.55 8.05 -5.17
C ALA A 208 -7.69 8.98 -5.64
N ARG A 209 -8.91 8.43 -5.78
CA ARG A 209 -10.08 9.22 -6.14
C ARG A 209 -10.42 10.25 -5.04
N ASN A 210 -10.32 9.86 -3.78
CA ASN A 210 -10.50 10.77 -2.66
C ASN A 210 -9.45 11.89 -2.71
N THR A 211 -8.17 11.56 -2.86
CA THR A 211 -7.06 12.50 -2.96
C THR A 211 -7.22 13.46 -4.14
N THR A 212 -7.75 12.99 -5.27
CA THR A 212 -7.94 13.82 -6.46
C THR A 212 -9.12 14.78 -6.34
N PHE A 213 -10.28 14.31 -5.87
CA PHE A 213 -11.56 15.01 -6.06
C PHE A 213 -12.26 15.45 -4.79
N SER A 214 -11.97 14.88 -3.61
CA SER A 214 -12.71 15.21 -2.41
C SER A 214 -12.44 16.65 -1.96
N ALA A 215 -13.39 17.21 -1.19
CA ALA A 215 -13.22 18.53 -0.59
C ALA A 215 -11.98 18.60 0.32
N ASN A 216 -11.61 17.47 0.93
CA ASN A 216 -10.46 17.37 1.80
C ASN A 216 -9.18 16.99 1.04
N GLY A 217 -9.29 16.22 -0.05
CA GLY A 217 -8.17 15.81 -0.89
C GLY A 217 -7.74 16.88 -1.87
N ASN A 218 -8.56 17.23 -2.78
CA ASN A 218 -8.33 18.11 -3.95
C ASN A 218 -6.85 18.40 -4.25
N CYS A 219 -6.22 17.53 -5.04
CA CYS A 219 -4.77 17.53 -5.28
C CYS A 219 -4.22 18.90 -5.73
N THR A 220 -4.93 19.58 -6.64
CA THR A 220 -4.53 20.91 -7.12
C THR A 220 -4.58 21.96 -6.01
N TRP A 221 -5.58 21.87 -5.12
CA TRP A 221 -5.65 22.80 -3.99
C TRP A 221 -4.46 22.58 -3.04
N MET A 222 -4.09 21.33 -2.75
CA MET A 222 -2.96 21.02 -1.86
C MET A 222 -1.65 21.57 -2.41
N ASP A 223 -1.40 21.40 -3.70
CA ASP A 223 -0.18 21.92 -4.33
C ASP A 223 -0.17 23.46 -4.37
N GLN A 224 -1.29 24.11 -4.73
CA GLN A 224 -1.39 25.58 -4.85
C GLN A 224 -1.40 26.32 -3.51
N HIS A 225 -1.84 25.66 -2.42
CA HIS A 225 -1.94 26.25 -1.09
C HIS A 225 -0.90 25.66 -0.12
N TYR A 226 0.21 25.17 -0.65
CA TYR A 226 1.28 24.59 0.14
C TYR A 226 1.77 25.58 1.19
N SER A 227 1.39 25.34 2.44
CA SER A 227 1.79 26.19 3.56
C SER A 227 1.57 25.48 4.90
N TRP A 228 2.64 25.12 5.55
CA TRP A 228 2.59 24.48 6.88
C TRP A 228 2.12 25.43 8.00
N SER A 229 2.05 26.73 7.77
CA SER A 229 1.40 27.67 8.68
C SER A 229 -0.13 27.71 8.52
N ASP A 230 -0.68 27.22 7.40
CA ASP A 230 -2.11 27.11 7.16
C ASP A 230 -2.70 25.90 7.88
N THR A 231 -3.67 26.15 8.76
CA THR A 231 -4.36 25.11 9.51
C THR A 231 -5.16 24.17 8.61
N THR A 232 -5.77 24.69 7.54
CA THR A 232 -6.55 23.89 6.58
C THR A 232 -5.64 22.92 5.85
N PHE A 233 -4.46 23.38 5.42
CA PHE A 233 -3.47 22.54 4.76
C PHE A 233 -3.00 21.40 5.69
N ARG A 234 -2.66 21.71 6.95
CA ARG A 234 -2.25 20.69 7.93
C ARG A 234 -3.37 19.69 8.24
N ASN A 235 -4.61 20.17 8.40
CA ASN A 235 -5.75 19.29 8.64
C ASN A 235 -5.94 18.31 7.47
N ARG A 236 -5.90 18.77 6.23
CA ARG A 236 -6.01 17.90 5.04
C ARG A 236 -4.87 16.89 4.96
N THR A 237 -3.66 17.28 5.33
CA THR A 237 -2.53 16.34 5.45
C THR A 237 -2.81 15.24 6.47
N GLY A 238 -3.26 15.63 7.67
CA GLY A 238 -3.62 14.66 8.71
C GLY A 238 -4.75 13.72 8.30
N GLU A 239 -5.77 14.25 7.61
CA GLU A 239 -6.87 13.46 7.05
C GLU A 239 -6.37 12.48 5.99
N SER A 240 -5.44 12.88 5.11
CA SER A 240 -4.83 11.99 4.11
C SER A 240 -4.10 10.82 4.77
N LEU A 241 -3.33 11.07 5.83
CA LEU A 241 -2.66 10.04 6.63
C LEU A 241 -3.65 9.09 7.30
N SER A 242 -4.75 9.62 7.86
CA SER A 242 -5.80 8.81 8.48
C SER A 242 -6.52 7.94 7.46
N ILE A 243 -6.85 8.48 6.28
CA ILE A 243 -7.45 7.73 5.18
C ILE A 243 -6.53 6.60 4.73
N ALA A 244 -5.23 6.88 4.54
CA ALA A 244 -4.26 5.86 4.17
C ALA A 244 -4.19 4.72 5.20
N ALA A 245 -4.16 5.05 6.49
CA ALA A 245 -4.10 4.04 7.56
C ALA A 245 -5.39 3.19 7.63
N ASN A 246 -6.60 3.78 7.49
CA ASN A 246 -7.86 3.03 7.41
C ASN A 246 -7.89 2.12 6.18
N ALA A 247 -7.49 2.63 5.01
CA ALA A 247 -7.44 1.87 3.77
C ALA A 247 -6.50 0.66 3.86
N VAL A 248 -5.33 0.84 4.46
CA VAL A 248 -4.38 -0.26 4.72
C VAL A 248 -4.99 -1.27 5.69
N ALA A 249 -5.68 -0.84 6.76
CA ALA A 249 -6.34 -1.73 7.71
C ALA A 249 -7.40 -2.59 7.04
N ASP A 250 -8.22 -2.02 6.15
CA ASP A 250 -9.24 -2.75 5.39
C ASP A 250 -8.65 -3.84 4.50
N VAL A 251 -7.57 -3.52 3.78
CA VAL A 251 -6.88 -4.51 2.92
C VAL A 251 -6.27 -5.63 3.75
N LEU A 252 -5.66 -5.33 4.89
CA LEU A 252 -5.13 -6.33 5.81
C LEU A 252 -6.24 -7.19 6.40
N HIS A 253 -7.35 -6.58 6.82
CA HIS A 253 -8.55 -7.30 7.29
C HIS A 253 -9.05 -8.29 6.25
N THR A 254 -9.14 -7.87 4.98
CA THR A 254 -9.53 -8.74 3.87
C THR A 254 -8.60 -9.94 3.76
N PHE A 255 -7.28 -9.73 3.79
CA PHE A 255 -6.30 -10.80 3.72
C PHE A 255 -6.51 -11.84 4.82
N PHE A 256 -6.77 -11.40 6.05
CA PHE A 256 -6.95 -12.33 7.19
C PHE A 256 -8.27 -13.06 7.14
N THR A 257 -9.36 -12.38 6.80
CA THR A 257 -10.68 -13.02 6.71
C THR A 257 -10.75 -14.06 5.60
N GLU A 258 -10.04 -13.84 4.50
CA GLU A 258 -10.02 -14.77 3.37
C GLU A 258 -9.02 -15.92 3.54
N ARG A 259 -7.90 -15.72 4.26
CA ARG A 259 -6.78 -16.68 4.29
C ARG A 259 -6.48 -17.26 5.65
N VAL A 260 -6.64 -16.51 6.73
CA VAL A 260 -6.25 -16.94 8.08
C VAL A 260 -7.42 -17.57 8.83
N ILE A 261 -8.65 -17.16 8.53
CA ILE A 261 -9.85 -17.81 9.05
C ILE A 261 -10.33 -18.77 7.94
N PRO A 262 -9.91 -20.06 7.94
CA PRO A 262 -10.42 -20.97 6.94
C PRO A 262 -11.93 -21.05 7.17
N GLU A 263 -12.72 -20.56 6.23
CA GLU A 263 -14.07 -21.05 6.09
C GLU A 263 -13.95 -22.58 6.08
N PHE A 264 -14.55 -23.24 7.05
CA PHE A 264 -14.64 -24.69 7.00
C PHE A 264 -15.15 -25.03 5.60
N PRO A 265 -14.37 -25.72 4.77
CA PRO A 265 -14.80 -25.98 3.40
C PRO A 265 -16.21 -26.59 3.53
N SER A 266 -17.18 -26.02 2.86
CA SER A 266 -18.56 -26.48 2.88
C SER A 266 -18.63 -28.00 2.66
N THR A 267 -17.66 -28.54 1.89
CA THR A 267 -17.40 -29.97 1.74
C THR A 267 -17.09 -30.68 3.07
N ALA A 268 -16.30 -30.11 3.99
CA ALA A 268 -16.01 -30.74 5.29
C ALA A 268 -17.24 -30.79 6.17
N VAL A 269 -18.07 -29.74 6.15
CA VAL A 269 -19.36 -29.74 6.85
C VAL A 269 -20.29 -30.80 6.26
N PHE A 270 -20.36 -30.97 4.94
CA PHE A 270 -21.10 -32.02 4.28
C PHE A 270 -20.60 -33.41 4.64
N PHE A 271 -19.28 -33.63 4.72
CA PHE A 271 -18.73 -34.92 5.16
C PHE A 271 -19.04 -35.24 6.60
N VAL A 272 -18.95 -34.27 7.51
CA VAL A 272 -19.32 -34.48 8.94
C VAL A 272 -20.79 -34.75 9.06
N LEU A 273 -21.68 -34.01 8.39
CA LEU A 273 -23.10 -34.25 8.34
C LEU A 273 -23.45 -35.65 7.78
N ALA A 274 -22.83 -36.04 6.67
CA ALA A 274 -23.01 -37.35 6.05
C ALA A 274 -22.56 -38.48 6.98
N LEU A 275 -21.47 -38.30 7.72
CA LEU A 275 -20.98 -39.26 8.71
C LEU A 275 -21.95 -39.38 9.87
N VAL A 276 -22.45 -38.27 10.41
CA VAL A 276 -23.44 -38.26 11.50
C VAL A 276 -24.73 -38.94 11.07
N VAL A 277 -25.25 -38.63 9.88
CA VAL A 277 -26.48 -39.28 9.35
C VAL A 277 -26.26 -40.78 9.15
N SER A 278 -25.10 -41.19 8.65
CA SER A 278 -24.76 -42.61 8.44
C SER A 278 -24.71 -43.37 9.78
N VAL A 279 -24.12 -42.80 10.82
CA VAL A 279 -24.05 -43.39 12.16
C VAL A 279 -25.44 -43.51 12.76
N LEU A 280 -26.26 -42.47 12.64
CA LEU A 280 -27.65 -42.50 13.11
C LEU A 280 -28.48 -43.55 12.39
N PHE A 281 -28.33 -43.70 11.07
CA PHE A 281 -29.02 -44.71 10.27
C PHE A 281 -28.66 -46.12 10.72
N VAL A 282 -27.38 -46.41 10.94
CA VAL A 282 -26.91 -47.71 11.44
C VAL A 282 -27.48 -47.99 12.82
N TYR A 283 -27.48 -47.00 13.70
CA TYR A 283 -28.01 -47.10 15.06
C TYR A 283 -29.53 -47.42 15.07
N PHE A 284 -30.32 -46.67 14.32
CA PHE A 284 -31.76 -46.87 14.23
C PHE A 284 -32.11 -48.18 13.52
N ARG A 285 -31.37 -48.58 12.49
CA ARG A 285 -31.55 -49.88 11.84
C ARG A 285 -31.33 -51.04 12.80
N LYS A 286 -30.29 -50.98 13.63
CA LYS A 286 -30.01 -51.98 14.64
C LYS A 286 -31.11 -52.04 15.70
N ALA A 287 -31.53 -50.90 16.24
CA ALA A 287 -32.61 -50.82 17.22
C ALA A 287 -33.95 -51.32 16.68
N TRP A 288 -34.22 -51.16 15.37
CA TRP A 288 -35.44 -51.70 14.72
C TRP A 288 -35.37 -53.22 14.55
N ILE A 289 -34.23 -53.79 14.15
CA ILE A 289 -34.03 -55.22 14.00
C ILE A 289 -34.16 -55.89 15.36
N ASP A 290 -33.57 -55.36 16.40
CA ASP A 290 -33.64 -55.92 17.77
C ASP A 290 -35.07 -55.96 18.31
N LYS A 291 -35.94 -55.01 17.91
CA LYS A 291 -37.37 -54.98 18.26
C LYS A 291 -38.25 -55.95 17.46
N THR A 292 -37.82 -56.34 16.26
CA THR A 292 -38.59 -57.26 15.39
C THR A 292 -38.26 -58.74 15.66
N LEU A 293 -37.23 -59.04 16.47
CA LEU A 293 -36.78 -60.37 16.84
C LEU A 293 -37.25 -60.79 18.25
N GLN A 294 -37.92 -59.89 18.95
CA GLN A 294 -38.67 -60.21 20.22
C GLN A 294 -40.13 -60.38 19.94
#